data_41cc710f6676cf3331a74f6276f98dd0
#
_entry.id   41cc710f6676cf3331a74f6276f98dd0
#
_cell.length_a   1.000
_cell.length_b   1.000
_cell.length_c   1.000
_cell.angle_alpha   90.00
_cell.angle_beta   90.00
_cell.angle_gamma   90.00
#
_symmetry.space_group_name_H-M   'P 1'
#
loop_
_entity.id
_entity.type
_entity.pdbx_description
1 polymer ?
#
loop_
_entity_poly.entity_id
_entity_poly.type
_entity_poly.pdbx_seq_one_letter_code
_entity_poly.pdbx_strand_id
1 'polypeptide(L)'
;MKVIVPEAVKTNSKEGLHMAKLEGFDRIIGMDLSKRTFKACLLTREKNFEDRKIFSGSMTNEGRKHILSQLGKTDVVAIEGGTSSNNFARELEKVAGKVFLLNPGKLHIIFQSQRKTDAADCAKIAKFIRDTHEDNICDMEIPTEAESELRELVNSYNFAKKQRTQLINKLHSI
;
A
#
# COMPACT_ATOMS: atom_id res chain seq x y z
N MET A 1 46.21 39.06 10.99
CA MET A 1 44.79 39.13 10.59
C MET A 1 44.26 37.71 10.63
N LYS A 2 43.61 37.29 11.74
CA LYS A 2 43.07 35.94 11.93
C LYS A 2 41.65 35.91 11.35
N VAL A 3 41.44 35.04 10.36
CA VAL A 3 40.11 34.75 9.81
C VAL A 3 39.40 33.82 10.78
N ILE A 4 38.34 34.32 11.40
CA ILE A 4 37.44 33.53 12.24
C ILE A 4 36.45 32.84 11.33
N VAL A 5 36.55 31.51 11.25
CA VAL A 5 35.54 30.67 10.59
C VAL A 5 34.41 30.44 11.59
N PRO A 6 33.14 30.76 11.27
CA PRO A 6 32.04 30.48 12.18
C PRO A 6 31.80 28.98 12.25
N GLU A 7 31.71 28.46 13.48
CA GLU A 7 31.30 27.10 13.77
C GLU A 7 29.91 26.79 13.19
N ALA A 8 29.86 25.74 12.39
CA ALA A 8 28.59 25.22 11.89
C ALA A 8 27.75 24.67 13.07
N VAL A 9 26.62 25.30 13.29
CA VAL A 9 25.58 24.81 14.20
C VAL A 9 25.12 23.45 13.70
N LYS A 10 25.47 22.40 14.45
CA LYS A 10 24.94 21.06 14.23
C LYS A 10 23.49 21.04 14.67
N THR A 11 22.58 21.34 13.77
CA THR A 11 21.16 21.03 13.97
C THR A 11 20.95 19.55 13.74
N ASN A 12 20.57 18.86 14.80
CA ASN A 12 20.12 17.48 14.78
C ASN A 12 18.76 17.41 14.04
N SER A 13 18.80 17.29 12.71
CA SER A 13 17.59 17.31 11.87
C SER A 13 17.35 15.98 11.16
N LYS A 14 17.36 14.86 11.91
CA LYS A 14 16.90 13.59 11.35
C LYS A 14 15.38 13.45 11.33
N GLU A 15 14.65 14.17 12.16
CA GLU A 15 13.18 14.15 12.19
C GLU A 15 12.51 15.10 11.20
N GLY A 16 13.16 16.19 10.82
CA GLY A 16 12.60 17.20 9.90
C GLY A 16 12.64 16.83 8.42
N LEU A 17 13.51 15.89 8.01
CA LEU A 17 13.69 15.56 6.59
C LEU A 17 12.62 14.61 6.04
N HIS A 18 11.99 13.82 6.91
CA HIS A 18 10.94 12.86 6.52
C HIS A 18 9.56 13.49 6.29
N MET A 19 9.29 14.62 6.93
CA MET A 19 7.96 15.28 6.83
C MET A 19 7.76 16.10 5.56
N ALA A 20 8.82 16.48 4.88
CA ALA A 20 8.76 17.36 3.69
C ALA A 20 8.11 16.72 2.44
N LYS A 21 7.90 15.41 2.42
CA LYS A 21 7.54 14.66 1.21
C LYS A 21 6.08 14.34 1.03
N LEU A 22 5.35 14.31 2.10
CA LEU A 22 3.90 14.22 2.07
C LEU A 22 3.29 15.58 2.44
N GLU A 23 3.94 16.67 2.02
CA GLU A 23 3.41 18.03 2.20
C GLU A 23 2.04 18.13 1.54
N GLY A 24 1.06 18.70 2.29
CA GLY A 24 -0.31 18.84 1.81
C GLY A 24 -1.23 17.66 2.15
N PHE A 25 -0.72 16.60 2.80
CA PHE A 25 -1.56 15.49 3.27
C PHE A 25 -1.69 15.48 4.80
N ASP A 26 -2.91 15.28 5.29
CA ASP A 26 -3.23 15.30 6.72
C ASP A 26 -3.25 13.89 7.32
N ARG A 27 -3.68 12.90 6.53
CA ARG A 27 -3.88 11.53 6.98
C ARG A 27 -3.19 10.53 6.05
N ILE A 28 -2.62 9.51 6.65
CA ILE A 28 -2.03 8.35 5.95
C ILE A 28 -2.83 7.12 6.36
N ILE A 29 -3.34 6.40 5.39
CA ILE A 29 -4.16 5.22 5.59
C ILE A 29 -3.48 4.02 4.93
N GLY A 30 -2.96 3.10 5.74
CA GLY A 30 -2.48 1.80 5.27
C GLY A 30 -3.62 0.78 5.33
N MET A 31 -3.85 0.06 4.25
CA MET A 31 -4.93 -0.91 4.18
C MET A 31 -4.40 -2.29 3.78
N ASP A 32 -4.82 -3.29 4.52
CA ASP A 32 -4.67 -4.70 4.16
C ASP A 32 -6.02 -5.23 3.65
N LEU A 33 -6.03 -5.72 2.42
CA LEU A 33 -7.23 -6.15 1.71
C LEU A 33 -7.32 -7.66 1.65
N SER A 34 -8.46 -8.19 2.07
CA SER A 34 -8.84 -9.57 1.82
C SER A 34 -10.03 -9.65 0.84
N LYS A 35 -10.39 -10.85 0.43
CA LYS A 35 -11.49 -11.05 -0.54
C LYS A 35 -12.83 -10.45 -0.10
N ARG A 36 -13.11 -10.43 1.20
CA ARG A 36 -14.42 -10.04 1.75
C ARG A 36 -14.37 -8.83 2.67
N THR A 37 -13.23 -8.55 3.25
CA THR A 37 -13.05 -7.50 4.26
C THR A 37 -11.74 -6.75 4.02
N PHE A 38 -11.61 -5.60 4.63
CA PHE A 38 -10.34 -4.91 4.75
C PHE A 38 -10.07 -4.53 6.20
N LYS A 39 -8.79 -4.37 6.54
CA LYS A 39 -8.33 -3.70 7.74
C LYS A 39 -7.54 -2.47 7.36
N ALA A 40 -7.74 -1.39 8.07
CA ALA A 40 -7.08 -0.13 7.80
C ALA A 40 -6.51 0.48 9.07
N CYS A 41 -5.35 1.07 8.93
CA CYS A 41 -4.68 1.87 9.96
C CYS A 41 -4.59 3.31 9.49
N LEU A 42 -5.18 4.21 10.26
CA LEU A 42 -5.12 5.64 10.02
C LEU A 42 -4.08 6.27 10.94
N LEU A 43 -3.13 6.96 10.33
CA LEU A 43 -2.18 7.85 10.98
C LEU A 43 -2.51 9.29 10.62
N THR A 44 -2.51 10.17 11.60
CA THR A 44 -2.59 11.62 11.38
C THR A 44 -1.16 12.18 11.38
N ARG A 45 -0.87 13.13 10.50
CA ARG A 45 0.47 13.71 10.35
C ARG A 45 1.09 14.19 11.65
N GLU A 46 0.30 14.84 12.48
CA GLU A 46 0.77 15.48 13.73
C GLU A 46 0.82 14.54 14.94
N LYS A 47 0.31 13.31 14.80
CA LYS A 47 0.19 12.38 15.93
C LYS A 47 1.29 11.33 15.94
N ASN A 48 1.63 10.87 17.14
CA ASN A 48 2.52 9.75 17.33
C ASN A 48 1.93 8.47 16.73
N PHE A 49 2.79 7.51 16.38
CA PHE A 49 2.35 6.22 15.86
C PHE A 49 1.42 5.46 16.84
N GLU A 50 1.59 5.69 18.14
CA GLU A 50 0.76 5.06 19.18
C GLU A 50 -0.69 5.57 19.15
N ASP A 51 -0.93 6.77 18.63
CA ASP A 51 -2.27 7.37 18.50
C ASP A 51 -3.02 6.90 17.24
N ARG A 52 -2.47 5.89 16.54
CA ARG A 52 -3.08 5.32 15.34
C ARG A 52 -4.46 4.75 15.61
N LYS A 53 -5.35 4.88 14.65
CA LYS A 53 -6.67 4.27 14.69
C LYS A 53 -6.72 3.08 13.74
N ILE A 54 -7.14 1.93 14.24
CA ILE A 54 -7.34 0.72 13.43
C ILE A 54 -8.84 0.48 13.31
N PHE A 55 -9.30 0.24 12.10
CA PHE A 55 -10.69 -0.10 11.81
C PHE A 55 -10.76 -1.16 10.70
N SER A 56 -11.93 -1.74 10.54
CA SER A 56 -12.17 -2.74 9.50
C SER A 56 -13.51 -2.47 8.82
N GLY A 57 -13.63 -2.99 7.62
CA GLY A 57 -14.86 -2.88 6.85
C GLY A 57 -15.03 -4.02 5.87
N SER A 58 -16.18 -4.04 5.21
CA SER A 58 -16.51 -5.01 4.18
C SER A 58 -16.04 -4.55 2.80
N MET A 59 -15.64 -5.50 1.95
CA MET A 59 -15.33 -5.27 0.55
C MET A 59 -16.58 -5.40 -0.36
N THR A 60 -17.80 -5.43 0.23
CA THR A 60 -19.04 -5.28 -0.54
C THR A 60 -19.14 -3.90 -1.18
N ASN A 61 -20.02 -3.74 -2.14
CA ASN A 61 -20.22 -2.42 -2.79
C ASN A 61 -20.58 -1.33 -1.78
N GLU A 62 -21.43 -1.64 -0.79
CA GLU A 62 -21.84 -0.72 0.27
C GLU A 62 -20.66 -0.37 1.18
N GLY A 63 -19.88 -1.38 1.59
CA GLY A 63 -18.72 -1.18 2.44
C GLY A 63 -17.63 -0.35 1.77
N ARG A 64 -17.36 -0.59 0.47
CA ARG A 64 -16.44 0.25 -0.32
C ARG A 64 -16.95 1.69 -0.45
N LYS A 65 -18.22 1.88 -0.81
CA LYS A 65 -18.81 3.24 -0.88
C LYS A 65 -18.71 3.96 0.45
N HIS A 66 -18.93 3.26 1.56
CA HIS A 66 -18.82 3.84 2.90
C HIS A 66 -17.41 4.35 3.18
N ILE A 67 -16.36 3.54 2.96
CA ILE A 67 -14.99 4.00 3.19
C ILE A 67 -14.60 5.12 2.22
N LEU A 68 -14.97 5.03 0.94
CA LEU A 68 -14.68 6.07 -0.05
C LEU A 68 -15.29 7.42 0.33
N SER A 69 -16.48 7.43 0.94
CA SER A 69 -17.15 8.68 1.40
C SER A 69 -16.45 9.34 2.59
N GLN A 70 -15.54 8.65 3.27
CA GLN A 70 -14.78 9.18 4.41
C GLN A 70 -13.39 9.71 4.02
N LEU A 71 -12.99 9.49 2.76
CA LEU A 71 -11.72 9.93 2.22
C LEU A 71 -11.83 11.28 1.54
N GLY A 72 -10.73 12.01 1.51
CA GLY A 72 -10.63 13.33 0.88
C GLY A 72 -9.29 13.54 0.17
N LYS A 73 -9.16 14.67 -0.50
CA LYS A 73 -7.95 15.03 -1.27
C LYS A 73 -6.72 15.31 -0.43
N THR A 74 -6.85 15.40 0.89
CA THR A 74 -5.73 15.50 1.83
C THR A 74 -5.30 14.14 2.41
N ASP A 75 -5.86 13.03 1.89
CA ASP A 75 -5.53 11.68 2.33
C ASP A 75 -4.56 10.98 1.39
N VAL A 76 -3.59 10.29 1.98
CA VAL A 76 -2.75 9.30 1.29
C VAL A 76 -3.23 7.92 1.67
N VAL A 77 -3.52 7.09 0.69
CA VAL A 77 -3.92 5.70 0.90
C VAL A 77 -2.89 4.76 0.31
N ALA A 78 -2.48 3.77 1.06
CA ALA A 78 -1.59 2.71 0.59
C ALA A 78 -2.23 1.34 0.78
N ILE A 79 -2.22 0.55 -0.28
CA ILE A 79 -2.75 -0.82 -0.30
C ILE A 79 -1.72 -1.78 -0.87
N GLU A 80 -1.70 -3.02 -0.39
CA GLU A 80 -0.87 -4.07 -0.98
C GLU A 80 -1.49 -4.56 -2.30
N GLY A 81 -0.66 -4.71 -3.33
CA GLY A 81 -1.07 -5.20 -4.64
C GLY A 81 -1.56 -6.65 -4.60
N GLY A 82 -2.70 -6.92 -5.21
CA GLY A 82 -3.32 -8.24 -5.28
C GLY A 82 -4.47 -8.25 -6.28
N THR A 83 -5.08 -9.41 -6.49
CA THR A 83 -6.13 -9.59 -7.50
C THR A 83 -7.33 -8.64 -7.30
N SER A 84 -7.69 -8.37 -6.05
CA SER A 84 -8.84 -7.50 -5.72
C SER A 84 -8.45 -6.03 -5.52
N SER A 85 -7.16 -5.71 -5.41
CA SER A 85 -6.69 -4.37 -5.05
C SER A 85 -6.71 -3.40 -6.23
N ASN A 86 -6.50 -3.86 -7.47
CA ASN A 86 -6.42 -2.99 -8.64
C ASN A 86 -7.72 -2.20 -8.87
N ASN A 87 -8.88 -2.88 -8.81
CA ASN A 87 -10.18 -2.22 -8.97
C ASN A 87 -10.43 -1.22 -7.86
N PHE A 88 -10.11 -1.59 -6.63
CA PHE A 88 -10.30 -0.72 -5.49
C PHE A 88 -9.30 0.46 -5.49
N ALA A 89 -8.07 0.25 -5.95
CA ALA A 89 -7.09 1.33 -6.15
C ALA A 89 -7.64 2.42 -7.10
N ARG A 90 -8.23 2.03 -8.23
CA ARG A 90 -8.88 2.98 -9.17
C ARG A 90 -10.06 3.74 -8.54
N GLU A 91 -10.82 3.09 -7.66
CA GLU A 91 -11.88 3.78 -6.91
C GLU A 91 -11.30 4.78 -5.93
N LEU A 92 -10.21 4.43 -5.23
CA LEU A 92 -9.51 5.29 -4.28
C LEU A 92 -8.89 6.53 -4.95
N GLU A 93 -8.29 6.39 -6.14
CA GLU A 93 -7.70 7.53 -6.90
C GLU A 93 -8.72 8.64 -7.19
N LYS A 94 -9.99 8.30 -7.33
CA LYS A 94 -11.05 9.29 -7.60
C LYS A 94 -11.32 10.20 -6.40
N VAL A 95 -11.07 9.73 -5.18
CA VAL A 95 -11.46 10.41 -3.93
C VAL A 95 -10.27 10.82 -3.07
N ALA A 96 -9.24 10.01 -2.96
CA ALA A 96 -8.03 10.30 -2.20
C ALA A 96 -7.13 11.32 -2.93
N GLY A 97 -6.20 11.91 -2.20
CA GLY A 97 -5.20 12.81 -2.77
C GLY A 97 -4.07 12.05 -3.45
N LYS A 98 -3.64 10.93 -2.84
CA LYS A 98 -2.64 10.03 -3.40
C LYS A 98 -2.92 8.58 -3.04
N VAL A 99 -2.67 7.67 -3.97
CA VAL A 99 -2.82 6.23 -3.77
C VAL A 99 -1.52 5.53 -4.15
N PHE A 100 -1.01 4.69 -3.25
CA PHE A 100 0.11 3.81 -3.49
C PHE A 100 -0.38 2.36 -3.57
N LEU A 101 -0.18 1.72 -4.72
CA LEU A 101 -0.36 0.29 -4.90
C LEU A 101 0.99 -0.38 -4.67
N LEU A 102 1.21 -0.97 -3.52
CA LEU A 102 2.51 -1.48 -3.08
C LEU A 102 2.81 -2.86 -3.66
N ASN A 103 4.06 -3.08 -4.08
CA ASN A 103 4.51 -4.37 -4.59
C ASN A 103 4.63 -5.40 -3.47
N PRO A 104 3.85 -6.52 -3.47
CA PRO A 104 3.85 -7.50 -2.39
C PRO A 104 5.21 -8.16 -2.16
N GLY A 105 5.94 -8.45 -3.25
CA GLY A 105 7.26 -9.08 -3.16
C GLY A 105 8.28 -8.19 -2.46
N LYS A 106 8.29 -6.90 -2.78
CA LYS A 106 9.17 -5.93 -2.13
C LYS A 106 8.75 -5.65 -0.69
N LEU A 107 7.44 -5.55 -0.42
CA LEU A 107 6.92 -5.41 0.95
C LEU A 107 7.28 -6.58 1.84
N HIS A 108 7.18 -7.80 1.32
CA HIS A 108 7.56 -9.00 2.06
C HIS A 108 9.03 -8.96 2.51
N ILE A 109 9.94 -8.48 1.66
CA ILE A 109 11.35 -8.31 2.02
C ILE A 109 11.52 -7.26 3.13
N ILE A 110 10.79 -6.15 3.05
CA ILE A 110 10.85 -5.04 4.03
C ILE A 110 10.27 -5.49 5.39
N PHE A 111 9.20 -6.29 5.37
CA PHE A 111 8.49 -6.72 6.58
C PHE A 111 8.92 -8.09 7.12
N GLN A 112 10.06 -8.61 6.72
CA GLN A 112 10.55 -9.96 7.03
C GLN A 112 10.69 -10.31 8.52
N SER A 113 10.32 -9.44 9.44
CA SER A 113 10.40 -9.72 10.87
C SER A 113 9.05 -9.56 11.56
N GLN A 114 8.60 -10.67 12.19
CA GLN A 114 7.68 -10.76 13.33
C GLN A 114 6.17 -10.82 13.07
N ARG A 115 5.57 -11.79 13.77
CA ARG A 115 4.14 -12.02 14.08
C ARG A 115 3.13 -11.39 13.10
N LYS A 116 2.68 -12.18 12.14
CA LYS A 116 1.58 -11.82 11.24
C LYS A 116 0.28 -11.70 12.00
N THR A 117 -0.26 -10.50 12.06
CA THR A 117 -1.68 -10.25 12.30
C THR A 117 -2.12 -9.16 11.34
N ASP A 118 -3.29 -9.30 10.72
CA ASP A 118 -3.81 -8.32 9.74
C ASP A 118 -3.85 -6.89 10.30
N ALA A 119 -4.06 -6.73 11.62
CA ALA A 119 -4.00 -5.42 12.28
C ALA A 119 -2.57 -4.86 12.35
N ALA A 120 -1.57 -5.74 12.46
CA ALA A 120 -0.17 -5.34 12.41
C ALA A 120 0.25 -5.00 10.98
N ASP A 121 -0.32 -5.66 9.98
CA ASP A 121 0.08 -5.46 8.58
C ASP A 121 -0.42 -4.14 8.03
N CYS A 122 -1.67 -3.74 8.25
CA CYS A 122 -2.14 -2.40 7.86
C CYS A 122 -1.39 -1.27 8.60
N ALA A 123 -1.02 -1.48 9.88
CA ALA A 123 -0.23 -0.51 10.64
C ALA A 123 1.22 -0.40 10.12
N LYS A 124 1.84 -1.51 9.70
CA LYS A 124 3.16 -1.51 9.06
C LYS A 124 3.12 -0.77 7.73
N ILE A 125 2.08 -0.99 6.91
CA ILE A 125 1.88 -0.27 5.64
C ILE A 125 1.80 1.24 5.91
N ALA A 126 0.94 1.68 6.83
CA ALA A 126 0.80 3.09 7.14
C ALA A 126 2.12 3.71 7.65
N LYS A 127 2.83 2.98 8.54
CA LYS A 127 4.13 3.39 9.05
C LYS A 127 5.19 3.47 7.94
N PHE A 128 5.23 2.48 7.05
CA PHE A 128 6.16 2.45 5.92
C PHE A 128 5.98 3.68 5.03
N ILE A 129 4.75 4.03 4.67
CA ILE A 129 4.47 5.23 3.87
C ILE A 129 4.91 6.51 4.59
N ARG A 130 4.65 6.60 5.90
CA ARG A 130 5.03 7.78 6.68
C ARG A 130 6.54 7.96 6.77
N ASP A 131 7.26 6.86 7.00
CA ASP A 131 8.69 6.88 7.33
C ASP A 131 9.59 6.74 6.09
N THR A 132 9.03 6.47 4.90
CA THR A 132 9.79 6.24 3.67
C THR A 132 9.70 7.44 2.73
N HIS A 133 10.83 7.74 2.09
CA HIS A 133 10.87 8.75 1.04
C HIS A 133 10.05 8.30 -0.17
N GLU A 134 9.31 9.20 -0.81
CA GLU A 134 8.42 8.87 -1.93
C GLU A 134 9.12 8.06 -3.03
N ASP A 135 10.32 8.46 -3.43
CA ASP A 135 11.12 7.77 -4.45
C ASP A 135 11.55 6.34 -4.04
N ASN A 136 11.48 6.01 -2.76
CA ASN A 136 11.84 4.70 -2.22
C ASN A 136 10.59 3.85 -1.88
N ILE A 137 9.40 4.37 -2.10
CA ILE A 137 8.18 3.60 -1.94
C ILE A 137 8.11 2.59 -3.08
N CYS A 138 7.93 1.33 -2.72
CA CYS A 138 7.85 0.22 -3.66
C CYS A 138 6.45 0.12 -4.31
N ASP A 139 5.97 1.21 -4.87
CA ASP A 139 4.70 1.24 -5.57
C ASP A 139 4.75 0.59 -6.96
N MET A 140 3.58 0.27 -7.45
CA MET A 140 3.33 -0.23 -8.80
C MET A 140 2.33 0.71 -9.46
N GLU A 141 2.43 0.83 -10.76
CA GLU A 141 1.40 1.51 -11.55
C GLU A 141 0.04 0.81 -11.38
N ILE A 142 -1.00 1.60 -11.12
CA ILE A 142 -2.37 1.09 -11.02
C ILE A 142 -2.84 0.77 -12.44
N PRO A 143 -3.07 -0.51 -12.76
CA PRO A 143 -3.41 -0.89 -14.13
C PRO A 143 -4.79 -0.37 -14.51
N THR A 144 -4.94 0.01 -15.76
CA THR A 144 -6.24 0.34 -16.36
C THR A 144 -7.17 -0.88 -16.34
N GLU A 145 -8.46 -0.67 -16.59
CA GLU A 145 -9.42 -1.76 -16.67
C GLU A 145 -9.06 -2.74 -17.79
N ALA A 146 -8.75 -2.22 -18.98
CA ALA A 146 -8.33 -3.04 -20.11
C ALA A 146 -7.05 -3.86 -19.86
N GLU A 147 -6.07 -3.28 -19.17
CA GLU A 147 -4.85 -4.03 -18.78
C GLU A 147 -5.17 -5.09 -17.72
N SER A 148 -6.08 -4.83 -16.81
CA SER A 148 -6.52 -5.80 -15.81
C SER A 148 -7.24 -6.98 -16.46
N GLU A 149 -8.13 -6.73 -17.41
CA GLU A 149 -8.83 -7.75 -18.19
C GLU A 149 -7.84 -8.60 -19.01
N LEU A 150 -6.89 -7.96 -19.69
CA LEU A 150 -5.85 -8.66 -20.45
C LEU A 150 -4.98 -9.56 -19.56
N ARG A 151 -4.58 -9.06 -18.38
CA ARG A 151 -3.82 -9.86 -17.40
C ARG A 151 -4.62 -11.06 -16.92
N GLU A 152 -5.93 -10.90 -16.66
CA GLU A 152 -6.81 -12.00 -16.25
C GLU A 152 -6.95 -13.05 -17.35
N LEU A 153 -7.09 -12.63 -18.61
CA LEU A 153 -7.14 -13.52 -19.75
C LEU A 153 -5.85 -14.33 -19.89
N VAL A 154 -4.67 -13.67 -19.81
CA VAL A 154 -3.37 -14.33 -19.86
C VAL A 154 -3.18 -15.30 -18.70
N ASN A 155 -3.59 -14.95 -17.51
CA ASN A 155 -3.52 -15.83 -16.34
C ASN A 155 -4.43 -17.06 -16.51
N SER A 156 -5.63 -16.88 -17.03
CA SER A 156 -6.58 -17.96 -17.32
C SER A 156 -6.03 -18.90 -18.37
N TYR A 157 -5.42 -18.37 -19.45
CA TYR A 157 -4.76 -19.18 -20.45
C TYR A 157 -3.59 -20.00 -19.88
N ASN A 158 -2.72 -19.38 -19.09
CA ASN A 158 -1.60 -20.05 -18.46
C ASN A 158 -2.06 -21.13 -17.48
N PHE A 159 -3.12 -20.89 -16.73
CA PHE A 159 -3.74 -21.87 -15.85
C PHE A 159 -4.24 -23.08 -16.64
N ALA A 160 -5.01 -22.85 -17.70
CA ALA A 160 -5.53 -23.95 -18.55
C ALA A 160 -4.38 -24.76 -19.20
N LYS A 161 -3.32 -24.08 -19.69
CA LYS A 161 -2.12 -24.73 -20.22
C LYS A 161 -1.44 -25.62 -19.17
N LYS A 162 -1.30 -25.14 -17.94
CA LYS A 162 -0.73 -25.91 -16.82
C LYS A 162 -1.57 -27.14 -16.49
N GLN A 163 -2.90 -26.99 -16.42
CA GLN A 163 -3.83 -28.10 -16.18
C GLN A 163 -3.73 -29.17 -17.28
N ARG A 164 -3.70 -28.75 -18.54
CA ARG A 164 -3.50 -29.66 -19.67
C ARG A 164 -2.21 -30.48 -19.52
N THR A 165 -1.09 -29.81 -19.20
CA THR A 165 0.20 -30.50 -19.03
C THR A 165 0.16 -31.49 -17.86
N GLN A 166 -0.45 -31.13 -16.75
CA GLN A 166 -0.60 -32.02 -15.59
C GLN A 166 -1.43 -33.26 -15.92
N LEU A 167 -2.53 -33.11 -16.68
CA LEU A 167 -3.35 -34.23 -17.12
C LEU A 167 -2.60 -35.17 -18.06
N ILE A 168 -1.86 -34.63 -19.04
CA ILE A 168 -1.04 -35.41 -19.95
C ILE A 168 0.02 -36.21 -19.17
N ASN A 169 0.75 -35.56 -18.26
CA ASN A 169 1.76 -36.24 -17.44
C ASN A 169 1.15 -37.35 -16.59
N LYS A 170 -0.05 -37.12 -16.04
CA LYS A 170 -0.78 -38.14 -15.28
C LYS A 170 -1.16 -39.35 -16.16
N LEU A 171 -1.61 -39.12 -17.37
CA LEU A 171 -1.92 -40.19 -18.32
C LEU A 171 -0.70 -41.01 -18.72
N HIS A 172 0.48 -40.34 -18.88
CA HIS A 172 1.72 -41.04 -19.18
C HIS A 172 2.32 -41.82 -18.01
N SER A 173 1.85 -41.58 -16.80
CA SER A 173 2.30 -42.31 -15.59
C SER A 173 1.48 -43.54 -15.24
N ILE A 174 0.45 -43.86 -16.02
CA ILE A 174 -0.35 -45.08 -15.93
C ILE A 174 0.18 -46.11 -16.92
#